data_e641439a40a5c3dd2f71c520f71d91ed
#
_entry.id   e641439a40a5c3dd2f71c520f71d91ed
#
_cell.length_a   1.000
_cell.length_b   1.000
_cell.length_c   1.000
_cell.angle_alpha   90.00
_cell.angle_beta   90.00
_cell.angle_gamma   90.00
#
_symmetry.space_group_name_H-M   'P 1'
#
loop_
_entity.id
_entity.type
_entity.pdbx_description
1 polymer ?
#
loop_
_entity_poly.entity_id
_entity_poly.type
_entity_poly.pdbx_seq_one_letter_code
_entity_poly.pdbx_strand_id
1 'polypeptide(L)'
;PHGSGFSEEEVAYASVMFSRGCPFKCHYCHISQEIENSTFGNVGALRLKSEERILKEINILKEIGVKYVFIEDDSLLAKKKRAKSIFNRLIEMNLELADVNGINLAHLCTKVKGKFGIDEELLELMSAAGFKKLTFPVESGSQRIIDKYATGKLDLIKHDVSALIKKAKSLNMEVAGNYTFGYPDESFFEMISTFNLARKHMADGLDYANFIFITPF
;
A
#
# COMPACT_ATOMS: atom_id res chain seq x y z
N PRO A 1 7.66 -17.20 -1.39
CA PRO A 1 8.45 -16.01 -1.48
C PRO A 1 7.85 -15.14 -2.57
N HIS A 2 7.14 -14.11 -2.15
CA HIS A 2 6.57 -13.13 -3.07
C HIS A 2 7.75 -12.27 -3.51
N GLY A 3 8.14 -12.27 -4.80
CA GLY A 3 9.19 -11.47 -5.44
C GLY A 3 9.67 -10.25 -4.64
N SER A 4 10.29 -10.54 -3.53
CA SER A 4 10.84 -9.59 -2.62
C SER A 4 12.19 -9.24 -3.18
N GLY A 5 12.55 -8.27 -3.79
CA GLY A 5 13.89 -7.93 -4.30
C GLY A 5 15.06 -8.12 -3.29
N PHE A 6 14.95 -9.10 -2.42
CA PHE A 6 15.93 -9.51 -1.44
C PHE A 6 16.81 -10.62 -2.03
N SER A 7 18.12 -10.52 -1.87
CA SER A 7 19.07 -11.54 -2.29
C SER A 7 18.77 -12.88 -1.60
N GLU A 8 19.01 -14.00 -2.29
CA GLU A 8 18.75 -15.37 -1.84
C GLU A 8 19.70 -15.85 -0.71
N GLU A 9 20.54 -15.01 -0.14
CA GLU A 9 21.30 -15.37 1.06
C GLU A 9 20.33 -15.58 2.23
N GLU A 10 20.63 -16.52 3.14
CA GLU A 10 19.84 -16.85 4.34
C GLU A 10 19.64 -15.63 5.24
N VAL A 11 18.70 -14.78 4.86
CA VAL A 11 18.40 -13.57 5.62
C VAL A 11 17.14 -13.78 6.44
N ALA A 12 17.26 -13.55 7.75
CA ALA A 12 16.13 -13.61 8.64
C ALA A 12 15.13 -12.50 8.31
N TYR A 13 13.90 -12.87 7.99
CA TYR A 13 12.79 -11.95 7.73
C TYR A 13 11.61 -12.25 8.65
N ALA A 14 10.73 -11.27 8.84
CA ALA A 14 9.51 -11.43 9.61
C ALA A 14 8.37 -10.60 9.00
N SER A 15 7.15 -11.12 9.12
CA SER A 15 5.92 -10.38 8.84
C SER A 15 5.37 -9.76 10.12
N VAL A 16 4.93 -8.50 10.03
CA VAL A 16 4.34 -7.77 11.15
C VAL A 16 3.07 -7.04 10.72
N MET A 17 2.22 -6.73 11.69
CA MET A 17 1.09 -5.83 11.52
C MET A 17 1.16 -4.73 12.58
N PHE A 18 1.09 -3.48 12.17
CA PHE A 18 0.96 -2.32 13.05
C PHE A 18 -0.51 -1.99 13.33
N SER A 19 -1.39 -2.43 12.45
CA SER A 19 -2.84 -2.35 12.55
C SER A 19 -3.51 -3.55 11.89
N ARG A 20 -4.80 -3.73 12.12
CA ARG A 20 -5.66 -4.69 11.41
C ARG A 20 -6.94 -4.01 11.00
N GLY A 21 -7.51 -4.47 9.89
CA GLY A 21 -8.72 -3.92 9.32
C GLY A 21 -8.50 -2.63 8.53
N CYS A 22 -9.53 -2.20 7.82
CA CYS A 22 -9.47 -1.09 6.88
C CYS A 22 -10.67 -0.17 7.05
N PRO A 23 -10.51 1.17 6.98
CA PRO A 23 -11.62 2.09 7.06
C PRO A 23 -12.40 2.25 5.75
N PHE A 24 -11.90 1.64 4.65
CA PHE A 24 -12.51 1.75 3.32
C PHE A 24 -13.52 0.62 3.07
N LYS A 25 -14.50 0.90 2.20
CA LYS A 25 -15.58 -0.03 1.85
C LYS A 25 -15.48 -0.44 0.37
N CYS A 26 -14.42 -1.15 0.02
CA CYS A 26 -14.28 -1.69 -1.34
C CYS A 26 -15.19 -2.91 -1.51
N HIS A 27 -16.04 -2.90 -2.53
CA HIS A 27 -17.08 -3.93 -2.71
C HIS A 27 -16.53 -5.34 -2.98
N TYR A 28 -15.33 -5.45 -3.53
CA TYR A 28 -14.67 -6.73 -3.81
C TYR A 28 -13.77 -7.23 -2.67
N CYS A 29 -13.63 -6.44 -1.58
CA CYS A 29 -12.69 -6.74 -0.51
C CYS A 29 -13.40 -7.47 0.64
N HIS A 30 -12.88 -8.63 1.04
CA HIS A 30 -13.40 -9.40 2.17
C HIS A 30 -13.40 -8.60 3.48
N ILE A 31 -12.41 -7.72 3.69
CA ILE A 31 -12.35 -6.86 4.89
C ILE A 31 -13.61 -6.01 5.02
N SER A 32 -14.13 -5.48 3.92
CA SER A 32 -15.36 -4.69 3.93
C SER A 32 -16.58 -5.54 4.31
N GLN A 33 -16.64 -6.79 3.84
CA GLN A 33 -17.71 -7.72 4.21
C GLN A 33 -17.65 -8.09 5.70
N GLU A 34 -16.45 -8.24 6.26
CA GLU A 34 -16.24 -8.53 7.68
C GLU A 34 -16.60 -7.35 8.60
N ILE A 35 -16.70 -6.12 8.09
CA ILE A 35 -17.25 -4.98 8.83
C ILE A 35 -18.77 -5.08 8.93
N GLU A 36 -19.45 -5.46 7.84
CA GLU A 36 -20.90 -5.35 7.70
C GLU A 36 -21.64 -6.65 8.08
N ASN A 37 -21.03 -7.80 7.77
CA ASN A 37 -21.73 -9.10 7.79
C ASN A 37 -21.07 -10.17 8.69
N SER A 38 -20.04 -9.82 9.46
CA SER A 38 -19.35 -10.80 10.29
C SER A 38 -20.21 -11.28 11.46
N THR A 39 -20.32 -12.60 11.63
CA THR A 39 -20.95 -13.23 12.81
C THR A 39 -20.15 -13.04 14.10
N PHE A 40 -18.87 -12.63 13.98
CA PHE A 40 -17.96 -12.42 15.11
C PHE A 40 -17.77 -10.93 15.47
N GLY A 41 -18.67 -10.06 15.04
CA GLY A 41 -18.58 -8.60 15.22
C GLY A 41 -17.76 -7.94 14.12
N ASN A 42 -17.39 -6.67 14.30
CA ASN A 42 -16.72 -5.85 13.29
C ASN A 42 -15.22 -6.22 13.15
N VAL A 43 -14.90 -7.45 12.77
CA VAL A 43 -13.50 -7.92 12.68
C VAL A 43 -12.70 -7.21 11.60
N GLY A 44 -13.35 -6.72 10.54
CA GLY A 44 -12.75 -5.90 9.49
C GLY A 44 -12.51 -4.42 9.87
N ALA A 45 -13.06 -3.96 11.00
CA ALA A 45 -12.88 -2.58 11.44
C ALA A 45 -11.42 -2.28 11.82
N LEU A 46 -10.97 -1.06 11.51
CA LEU A 46 -9.60 -0.64 11.79
C LEU A 46 -9.30 -0.65 13.29
N ARG A 47 -8.32 -1.44 13.69
CA ARG A 47 -7.80 -1.58 15.05
C ARG A 47 -6.30 -1.33 15.03
N LEU A 48 -5.83 -0.49 15.94
CA LEU A 48 -4.44 -0.05 16.00
C LEU A 48 -3.72 -0.69 17.20
N LYS A 49 -2.52 -1.21 16.99
CA LYS A 49 -1.60 -1.50 18.10
C LYS A 49 -1.07 -0.18 18.66
N SER A 50 -0.71 -0.12 19.94
CA SER A 50 -0.01 1.05 20.47
C SER A 50 1.40 1.16 19.85
N GLU A 51 1.94 2.38 19.79
CA GLU A 51 3.27 2.62 19.22
C GLU A 51 4.34 1.89 20.05
N GLU A 52 4.19 1.87 21.37
CA GLU A 52 5.12 1.17 22.27
C GLU A 52 5.15 -0.34 22.02
N ARG A 53 3.97 -0.93 21.75
CA ARG A 53 3.88 -2.34 21.45
C ARG A 53 4.56 -2.66 20.11
N ILE A 54 4.38 -1.84 19.08
CA ILE A 54 5.03 -2.00 17.79
C ILE A 54 6.54 -1.96 17.96
N LEU A 55 7.04 -0.95 18.64
CA LEU A 55 8.48 -0.77 18.85
C LEU A 55 9.09 -1.91 19.67
N LYS A 56 8.36 -2.42 20.66
CA LYS A 56 8.79 -3.61 21.42
C LYS A 56 8.88 -4.83 20.52
N GLU A 57 7.88 -5.10 19.68
CA GLU A 57 7.88 -6.22 18.72
C GLU A 57 9.04 -6.10 17.74
N ILE A 58 9.27 -4.91 17.17
CA ILE A 58 10.38 -4.65 16.23
C ILE A 58 11.75 -4.82 16.92
N ASN A 59 11.92 -4.35 18.16
CA ASN A 59 13.18 -4.54 18.90
C ASN A 59 13.47 -6.04 19.12
N ILE A 60 12.47 -6.83 19.50
CA ILE A 60 12.64 -8.28 19.66
C ILE A 60 13.08 -8.93 18.34
N LEU A 61 12.47 -8.54 17.22
CA LEU A 61 12.84 -9.06 15.89
C LEU A 61 14.29 -8.70 15.55
N LYS A 62 14.70 -7.47 15.84
CA LYS A 62 16.09 -7.01 15.64
C LYS A 62 17.08 -7.79 16.52
N GLU A 63 16.76 -8.05 17.79
CA GLU A 63 17.59 -8.81 18.72
C GLU A 63 17.85 -10.25 18.26
N ILE A 64 16.87 -10.87 17.58
CA ILE A 64 17.00 -12.22 17.00
C ILE A 64 17.59 -12.23 15.58
N GLY A 65 18.08 -11.07 15.09
CA GLY A 65 18.79 -10.96 13.82
C GLY A 65 17.93 -10.72 12.58
N VAL A 66 16.63 -10.42 12.73
CA VAL A 66 15.77 -10.04 11.60
C VAL A 66 16.25 -8.72 11.01
N LYS A 67 16.44 -8.69 9.69
CA LYS A 67 16.83 -7.51 8.92
C LYS A 67 15.72 -6.99 8.01
N TYR A 68 14.88 -7.89 7.49
CA TYR A 68 13.81 -7.59 6.55
C TYR A 68 12.45 -7.77 7.22
N VAL A 69 11.63 -6.73 7.18
CA VAL A 69 10.31 -6.73 7.81
C VAL A 69 9.23 -6.43 6.77
N PHE A 70 8.32 -7.38 6.58
CA PHE A 70 7.14 -7.23 5.76
C PHE A 70 6.00 -6.67 6.60
N ILE A 71 5.48 -5.51 6.22
CA ILE A 71 4.33 -4.89 6.90
C ILE A 71 3.07 -5.31 6.15
N GLU A 72 2.22 -6.09 6.83
CA GLU A 72 0.99 -6.67 6.27
C GLU A 72 -0.27 -5.96 6.76
N ASP A 73 -0.19 -4.65 6.97
CA ASP A 73 -1.33 -3.84 7.36
C ASP A 73 -2.34 -3.74 6.20
N ASP A 74 -3.64 -3.92 6.49
CA ASP A 74 -4.70 -3.69 5.50
C ASP A 74 -4.81 -2.22 5.09
N SER A 75 -4.36 -1.29 5.93
CA SER A 75 -4.38 0.15 5.66
C SER A 75 -3.34 0.89 6.51
N LEU A 76 -2.07 0.71 6.20
CA LEU A 76 -0.91 1.22 6.96
C LEU A 76 -0.99 2.73 7.27
N LEU A 77 -1.40 3.53 6.29
CA LEU A 77 -1.45 4.99 6.40
C LEU A 77 -2.83 5.55 6.80
N ALA A 78 -3.80 4.70 7.23
CA ALA A 78 -5.14 5.16 7.61
C ALA A 78 -5.13 6.23 8.73
N LYS A 79 -4.11 6.23 9.58
CA LYS A 79 -3.83 7.25 10.59
C LYS A 79 -2.46 7.86 10.34
N LYS A 80 -2.37 8.73 9.31
CA LYS A 80 -1.11 9.28 8.79
C LYS A 80 -0.20 9.89 9.88
N LYS A 81 -0.74 10.67 10.83
CA LYS A 81 0.06 11.25 11.93
C LYS A 81 0.73 10.17 12.79
N ARG A 82 -0.02 9.11 13.12
CA ARG A 82 0.53 7.97 13.86
C ARG A 82 1.58 7.21 13.05
N ALA A 83 1.32 6.96 11.76
CA ALA A 83 2.29 6.30 10.89
C ALA A 83 3.60 7.10 10.83
N LYS A 84 3.55 8.43 10.65
CA LYS A 84 4.73 9.31 10.69
C LYS A 84 5.47 9.21 12.04
N SER A 85 4.76 9.15 13.17
CA SER A 85 5.37 8.97 14.50
C SER A 85 6.14 7.66 14.59
N ILE A 86 5.53 6.55 14.16
CA ILE A 86 6.18 5.23 14.14
C ILE A 86 7.40 5.24 13.22
N PHE A 87 7.27 5.75 11.99
CA PHE A 87 8.36 5.76 11.01
C PHE A 87 9.58 6.54 11.50
N ASN A 88 9.37 7.70 12.14
CA ASN A 88 10.46 8.44 12.77
C ASN A 88 11.25 7.60 13.80
N ARG A 89 10.54 6.74 14.55
CA ARG A 89 11.17 5.85 15.53
C ARG A 89 11.88 4.65 14.89
N LEU A 90 11.46 4.25 13.68
CA LEU A 90 12.07 3.15 12.93
C LEU A 90 13.38 3.54 12.24
N ILE A 91 13.66 4.83 12.01
CA ILE A 91 14.91 5.29 11.37
C ILE A 91 16.14 4.72 12.09
N GLU A 92 16.16 4.76 13.40
CA GLU A 92 17.29 4.29 14.23
C GLU A 92 17.38 2.75 14.30
N MET A 93 16.34 2.05 13.83
CA MET A 93 16.32 0.58 13.89
C MET A 93 17.17 -0.07 12.80
N ASN A 94 17.45 0.66 11.70
CA ASN A 94 18.24 0.19 10.56
C ASN A 94 17.73 -1.16 9.97
N LEU A 95 16.43 -1.23 9.74
CA LEU A 95 15.74 -2.38 9.13
C LEU A 95 15.36 -2.07 7.69
N GLU A 96 15.23 -3.09 6.88
CA GLU A 96 14.63 -2.97 5.56
C GLU A 96 13.14 -3.34 5.63
N LEU A 97 12.29 -2.42 5.18
CA LEU A 97 10.84 -2.54 5.28
C LEU A 97 10.22 -2.69 3.90
N ALA A 98 9.18 -3.51 3.80
CA ALA A 98 8.36 -3.61 2.60
C ALA A 98 6.88 -3.57 2.97
N ASP A 99 6.11 -2.76 2.25
CA ASP A 99 4.66 -2.85 2.27
C ASP A 99 4.19 -3.99 1.35
N VAL A 100 3.30 -4.83 1.85
CA VAL A 100 2.84 -6.04 1.13
C VAL A 100 1.44 -5.88 0.57
N ASN A 101 0.50 -5.38 1.38
CA ASN A 101 -0.92 -5.36 1.04
C ASN A 101 -1.35 -4.13 0.23
N GLY A 102 -0.47 -3.16 0.14
CA GLY A 102 -0.68 -1.96 -0.67
C GLY A 102 -1.11 -0.72 0.12
N ILE A 103 -0.49 0.38 -0.26
CA ILE A 103 -0.73 1.69 0.35
C ILE A 103 -1.78 2.45 -0.44
N ASN A 104 -2.89 2.81 0.20
CA ASN A 104 -3.88 3.67 -0.44
C ASN A 104 -3.22 4.97 -0.96
N LEU A 105 -3.29 5.16 -2.28
CA LEU A 105 -2.58 6.25 -2.97
C LEU A 105 -3.04 7.65 -2.54
N ALA A 106 -4.31 7.80 -2.16
CA ALA A 106 -4.81 9.07 -1.62
C ALA A 106 -4.09 9.46 -0.31
N HIS A 107 -3.56 8.49 0.45
CA HIS A 107 -2.78 8.77 1.65
C HIS A 107 -1.35 9.27 1.35
N LEU A 108 -0.82 8.99 0.16
CA LEU A 108 0.48 9.50 -0.30
C LEU A 108 0.37 10.90 -0.91
N CYS A 109 -0.83 11.47 -0.91
CA CYS A 109 -1.09 12.81 -1.41
C CYS A 109 -1.47 13.77 -0.28
N THR A 110 -1.26 15.05 -0.52
CA THR A 110 -1.61 16.14 0.38
C THR A 110 -2.10 17.35 -0.41
N LYS A 111 -2.74 18.31 0.26
CA LYS A 111 -3.11 19.60 -0.37
C LYS A 111 -2.00 20.62 -0.13
N VAL A 112 -1.36 21.05 -1.19
CA VAL A 112 -0.37 22.15 -1.19
C VAL A 112 -0.98 23.34 -1.90
N LYS A 113 -1.17 24.45 -1.19
CA LYS A 113 -1.79 25.69 -1.74
C LYS A 113 -3.13 25.42 -2.45
N GLY A 114 -3.96 24.54 -1.87
CA GLY A 114 -5.29 24.22 -2.41
C GLY A 114 -5.32 23.20 -3.56
N LYS A 115 -4.17 22.77 -4.09
CA LYS A 115 -4.06 21.73 -5.11
C LYS A 115 -3.60 20.42 -4.49
N PHE A 116 -4.07 19.29 -5.01
CA PHE A 116 -3.53 17.98 -4.66
C PHE A 116 -2.13 17.82 -5.24
N GLY A 117 -1.23 17.33 -4.43
CA GLY A 117 0.15 17.02 -4.80
C GLY A 117 0.66 15.85 -3.97
N ILE A 118 1.85 15.41 -4.26
CA ILE A 118 2.53 14.33 -3.54
C ILE A 118 2.90 14.80 -2.13
N ASP A 119 2.72 13.95 -1.13
CA ASP A 119 3.28 14.15 0.21
C ASP A 119 4.75 13.68 0.20
N GLU A 120 5.62 14.54 -0.38
CA GLU A 120 7.05 14.23 -0.53
C GLU A 120 7.72 13.96 0.82
N GLU A 121 7.39 14.75 1.84
CA GLU A 121 7.89 14.57 3.21
C GLU A 121 7.57 13.17 3.76
N LEU A 122 6.37 12.65 3.48
CA LEU A 122 6.00 11.30 3.90
C LEU A 122 6.81 10.24 3.16
N LEU A 123 7.00 10.37 1.85
CA LEU A 123 7.79 9.42 1.07
C LEU A 123 9.27 9.44 1.48
N GLU A 124 9.82 10.61 1.74
CA GLU A 124 11.19 10.77 2.27
C GLU A 124 11.33 10.14 3.67
N LEU A 125 10.34 10.34 4.53
CA LEU A 125 10.31 9.71 5.85
C LEU A 125 10.21 8.19 5.75
N MET A 126 9.39 7.65 4.83
CA MET A 126 9.30 6.20 4.59
C MET A 126 10.64 5.63 4.11
N SER A 127 11.30 6.30 3.16
CA SER A 127 12.65 5.90 2.72
C SER A 127 13.66 5.93 3.87
N ALA A 128 13.68 7.00 4.67
CA ALA A 128 14.55 7.12 5.83
C ALA A 128 14.27 6.05 6.89
N ALA A 129 13.00 5.67 7.09
CA ALA A 129 12.60 4.59 8.00
C ALA A 129 13.01 3.19 7.50
N GLY A 130 13.49 3.07 6.26
CA GLY A 130 14.01 1.83 5.71
C GLY A 130 13.09 1.15 4.69
N PHE A 131 12.01 1.77 4.24
CA PHE A 131 11.18 1.19 3.19
C PHE A 131 11.97 1.02 1.89
N LYS A 132 12.03 -0.22 1.40
CA LYS A 132 12.67 -0.61 0.13
C LYS A 132 11.65 -0.92 -0.94
N LYS A 133 10.41 -1.25 -0.56
CA LYS A 133 9.35 -1.61 -1.49
C LYS A 133 8.01 -1.06 -1.06
N LEU A 134 7.28 -0.48 -2.02
CA LEU A 134 5.90 -0.02 -1.88
C LEU A 134 5.00 -0.75 -2.87
N THR A 135 3.78 -1.06 -2.45
CA THR A 135 2.75 -1.62 -3.33
C THR A 135 1.64 -0.59 -3.54
N PHE A 136 1.34 -0.28 -4.79
CA PHE A 136 0.34 0.71 -5.19
C PHE A 136 -0.92 0.02 -5.72
N PRO A 137 -2.04 0.00 -4.98
CA PRO A 137 -3.31 -0.55 -5.44
C PRO A 137 -3.99 0.46 -6.38
N VAL A 138 -3.58 0.45 -7.66
CA VAL A 138 -4.12 1.34 -8.70
C VAL A 138 -5.54 0.94 -9.09
N GLU A 139 -5.81 -0.35 -9.05
CA GLU A 139 -7.08 -1.02 -9.32
C GLU A 139 -7.47 -0.95 -10.80
N SER A 140 -7.96 0.18 -11.30
CA SER A 140 -8.47 0.32 -12.67
C SER A 140 -8.01 1.61 -13.35
N GLY A 141 -7.96 1.60 -14.68
CA GLY A 141 -7.80 2.79 -15.51
C GLY A 141 -9.12 3.51 -15.79
N SER A 142 -10.24 3.03 -15.25
CA SER A 142 -11.56 3.67 -15.32
C SER A 142 -11.97 4.26 -13.99
N GLN A 143 -12.17 5.59 -13.95
CA GLN A 143 -12.66 6.26 -12.74
C GLN A 143 -14.03 5.72 -12.31
N ARG A 144 -14.91 5.39 -13.27
CA ARG A 144 -16.22 4.79 -13.01
C ARG A 144 -16.10 3.47 -12.23
N ILE A 145 -15.15 2.63 -12.59
CA ILE A 145 -14.89 1.34 -11.93
C ILE A 145 -14.35 1.60 -10.53
N ILE A 146 -13.39 2.52 -10.38
CA ILE A 146 -12.83 2.88 -9.07
C ILE A 146 -13.92 3.43 -8.14
N ASP A 147 -14.73 4.36 -8.62
CA ASP A 147 -15.78 4.98 -7.81
C ASP A 147 -16.84 3.96 -7.36
N LYS A 148 -17.14 2.97 -8.20
CA LYS A 148 -18.13 1.95 -7.90
C LYS A 148 -17.60 0.87 -6.96
N TYR A 149 -16.38 0.39 -7.18
CA TYR A 149 -15.88 -0.82 -6.50
C TYR A 149 -14.77 -0.58 -5.50
N ALA A 150 -13.94 0.45 -5.70
CA ALA A 150 -12.79 0.78 -4.86
C ALA A 150 -12.92 2.17 -4.22
N THR A 151 -14.08 2.50 -3.73
CA THR A 151 -14.50 3.83 -3.28
C THR A 151 -13.47 4.49 -2.33
N GLY A 152 -13.04 5.70 -2.68
CA GLY A 152 -12.15 6.52 -1.86
C GLY A 152 -10.66 6.17 -1.92
N LYS A 153 -10.26 5.17 -2.71
CA LYS A 153 -8.85 4.79 -2.83
C LYS A 153 -8.05 5.68 -3.78
N LEU A 154 -8.63 6.04 -4.90
CA LEU A 154 -7.93 6.75 -5.96
C LEU A 154 -8.89 7.64 -6.76
N ASP A 155 -8.43 8.83 -7.09
CA ASP A 155 -9.05 9.71 -8.10
C ASP A 155 -7.98 9.96 -9.16
N LEU A 156 -8.18 9.39 -10.34
CA LEU A 156 -7.20 9.40 -11.43
C LEU A 156 -6.86 10.81 -11.95
N ILE A 157 -7.73 11.79 -11.67
CA ILE A 157 -7.50 13.19 -12.07
C ILE A 157 -6.70 13.94 -11.00
N LYS A 158 -6.98 13.67 -9.72
CA LYS A 158 -6.38 14.38 -8.60
C LYS A 158 -5.06 13.80 -8.13
N HIS A 159 -4.90 12.48 -8.26
CA HIS A 159 -3.72 11.79 -7.75
C HIS A 159 -2.81 11.38 -8.92
N ASP A 160 -1.69 12.06 -9.07
CA ASP A 160 -0.69 11.74 -10.09
C ASP A 160 0.14 10.53 -9.66
N VAL A 161 -0.33 9.33 -10.06
CA VAL A 161 0.35 8.07 -9.76
C VAL A 161 1.72 7.99 -10.42
N SER A 162 1.86 8.55 -11.64
CA SER A 162 3.15 8.61 -12.34
C SER A 162 4.18 9.41 -11.55
N ALA A 163 3.77 10.54 -10.98
CA ALA A 163 4.65 11.34 -10.13
C ALA A 163 4.99 10.62 -8.81
N LEU A 164 4.04 9.89 -8.21
CA LEU A 164 4.31 9.06 -7.02
C LEU A 164 5.37 7.98 -7.31
N ILE A 165 5.25 7.27 -8.45
CA ILE A 165 6.23 6.28 -8.90
C ILE A 165 7.61 6.93 -9.04
N LYS A 166 7.72 8.01 -9.81
CA LYS A 166 8.99 8.72 -10.03
C LYS A 166 9.63 9.20 -8.72
N LYS A 167 8.83 9.73 -7.79
CA LYS A 167 9.35 10.16 -6.47
C LYS A 167 9.83 8.96 -5.66
N ALA A 168 9.08 7.87 -5.57
CA ALA A 168 9.51 6.66 -4.87
C ALA A 168 10.81 6.09 -5.47
N LYS A 169 10.91 6.03 -6.80
CA LYS A 169 12.14 5.60 -7.50
C LYS A 169 13.32 6.51 -7.21
N SER A 170 13.13 7.83 -7.16
CA SER A 170 14.19 8.79 -6.81
C SER A 170 14.73 8.60 -5.39
N LEU A 171 13.95 7.94 -4.52
CA LEU A 171 14.30 7.58 -3.14
C LEU A 171 14.82 6.13 -3.02
N ASN A 172 15.15 5.49 -4.14
CA ASN A 172 15.64 4.10 -4.21
C ASN A 172 14.67 3.06 -3.64
N MET A 173 13.36 3.30 -3.76
CA MET A 173 12.34 2.31 -3.42
C MET A 173 11.86 1.58 -4.68
N GLU A 174 11.66 0.27 -4.59
CA GLU A 174 10.92 -0.50 -5.59
C GLU A 174 9.42 -0.20 -5.48
N VAL A 175 8.73 -0.19 -6.62
CA VAL A 175 7.29 0.05 -6.67
C VAL A 175 6.61 -1.05 -7.46
N ALA A 176 5.68 -1.76 -6.81
CA ALA A 176 4.76 -2.69 -7.47
C ALA A 176 3.40 -2.01 -7.65
N GLY A 177 2.76 -2.18 -8.80
CA GLY A 177 1.40 -1.71 -9.07
C GLY A 177 0.43 -2.87 -9.19
N ASN A 178 -0.68 -2.83 -8.46
CA ASN A 178 -1.76 -3.81 -8.58
C ASN A 178 -2.87 -3.24 -9.47
N TYR A 179 -3.22 -3.98 -10.52
CA TYR A 179 -4.25 -3.64 -11.50
C TYR A 179 -5.27 -4.77 -11.53
N THR A 180 -6.52 -4.43 -11.28
CA THR A 180 -7.59 -5.40 -11.09
C THR A 180 -8.54 -5.39 -12.29
N PHE A 181 -8.93 -6.58 -12.74
CA PHE A 181 -9.80 -6.83 -13.88
C PHE A 181 -10.96 -7.72 -13.50
N GLY A 182 -12.01 -7.69 -14.32
CA GLY A 182 -13.16 -8.59 -14.20
C GLY A 182 -14.18 -8.12 -13.18
N TYR A 183 -14.31 -6.81 -12.99
CA TYR A 183 -15.45 -6.28 -12.26
C TYR A 183 -16.76 -6.60 -12.99
N PRO A 184 -17.89 -6.86 -12.29
CA PRO A 184 -19.10 -7.44 -12.89
C PRO A 184 -19.68 -6.69 -14.09
N ASP A 185 -19.50 -5.37 -14.17
CA ASP A 185 -19.98 -4.52 -15.26
C ASP A 185 -18.84 -3.76 -15.96
N GLU A 186 -17.62 -4.24 -15.83
CA GLU A 186 -16.46 -3.68 -16.52
C GLU A 186 -16.51 -4.00 -18.00
N SER A 187 -16.45 -2.97 -18.82
CA SER A 187 -16.40 -3.12 -20.27
C SER A 187 -15.00 -3.49 -20.76
N PHE A 188 -14.92 -4.10 -21.93
CA PHE A 188 -13.65 -4.40 -22.59
C PHE A 188 -12.77 -3.15 -22.77
N PHE A 189 -13.34 -2.00 -23.08
CA PHE A 189 -12.59 -0.74 -23.22
C PHE A 189 -12.01 -0.24 -21.89
N GLU A 190 -12.68 -0.48 -20.79
CA GLU A 190 -12.17 -0.14 -19.46
C GLU A 190 -11.02 -1.07 -19.06
N MET A 191 -11.10 -2.35 -19.37
CA MET A 191 -9.98 -3.28 -19.21
C MET A 191 -8.76 -2.84 -20.04
N ILE A 192 -8.96 -2.44 -21.30
CA ILE A 192 -7.89 -1.89 -22.15
C ILE A 192 -7.33 -0.59 -21.54
N SER A 193 -8.16 0.27 -20.96
CA SER A 193 -7.70 1.49 -20.28
C SER A 193 -6.81 1.15 -19.08
N THR A 194 -7.17 0.13 -18.29
CA THR A 194 -6.38 -0.36 -17.16
C THR A 194 -5.03 -0.90 -17.63
N PHE A 195 -5.02 -1.71 -18.70
CA PHE A 195 -3.78 -2.23 -19.29
C PHE A 195 -2.87 -1.11 -19.81
N ASN A 196 -3.43 -0.12 -20.51
CA ASN A 196 -2.67 1.01 -21.02
C ASN A 196 -2.11 1.88 -19.87
N LEU A 197 -2.86 2.05 -18.78
CA LEU A 197 -2.39 2.73 -17.59
C LEU A 197 -1.21 1.99 -16.96
N ALA A 198 -1.28 0.66 -16.85
CA ALA A 198 -0.16 -0.16 -16.37
C ALA A 198 1.09 0.01 -17.25
N ARG A 199 0.93 -0.03 -18.57
CA ARG A 199 2.04 0.22 -19.51
C ARG A 199 2.67 1.61 -19.33
N LYS A 200 1.83 2.64 -19.14
CA LYS A 200 2.31 3.99 -18.85
C LYS A 200 3.11 4.03 -17.55
N HIS A 201 2.62 3.41 -16.49
CA HIS A 201 3.32 3.37 -15.20
C HIS A 201 4.64 2.58 -15.28
N MET A 202 4.70 1.50 -16.07
CA MET A 202 5.97 0.81 -16.36
C MET A 202 6.97 1.73 -17.06
N ALA A 203 6.53 2.53 -18.04
CA ALA A 203 7.37 3.53 -18.69
C ALA A 203 7.80 4.66 -17.73
N ASP A 204 7.03 4.94 -16.69
CA ASP A 204 7.34 5.92 -15.65
C ASP A 204 8.28 5.38 -14.56
N GLY A 205 8.66 4.08 -14.62
CA GLY A 205 9.63 3.45 -13.72
C GLY A 205 9.05 2.48 -12.70
N LEU A 206 7.78 2.06 -12.86
CA LEU A 206 7.21 0.98 -12.05
C LEU A 206 8.02 -0.31 -12.27
N ASP A 207 8.38 -1.01 -11.19
CA ASP A 207 9.19 -2.24 -11.28
C ASP A 207 8.35 -3.47 -11.62
N TYR A 208 7.13 -3.55 -11.07
CA TYR A 208 6.24 -4.71 -11.27
C TYR A 208 4.80 -4.25 -11.50
N ALA A 209 4.17 -4.76 -12.56
CA ALA A 209 2.73 -4.62 -12.79
C ALA A 209 2.04 -5.97 -12.54
N ASN A 210 1.32 -6.07 -11.45
CA ASN A 210 0.57 -7.26 -11.06
C ASN A 210 -0.86 -7.15 -11.60
N PHE A 211 -1.29 -8.12 -12.40
CA PHE A 211 -2.65 -8.20 -12.91
C PHE A 211 -3.46 -9.20 -12.09
N ILE A 212 -4.51 -8.71 -11.46
CA ILE A 212 -5.35 -9.46 -10.53
C ILE A 212 -6.74 -9.59 -11.14
N PHE A 213 -7.28 -10.81 -11.21
CA PHE A 213 -8.64 -11.04 -11.65
C PHE A 213 -9.56 -11.26 -10.46
N ILE A 214 -10.70 -10.57 -10.45
CA ILE A 214 -11.71 -10.77 -9.43
C ILE A 214 -12.37 -12.12 -9.66
N THR A 215 -12.29 -12.97 -8.64
CA THR A 215 -13.01 -14.24 -8.58
C THR A 215 -14.16 -14.09 -7.58
N PRO A 216 -15.42 -14.38 -7.97
CA PRO A 216 -16.52 -14.40 -7.01
C PRO A 216 -16.30 -15.51 -5.98
N PHE A 217 -16.65 -15.22 -4.73
CA PHE A 217 -16.61 -16.17 -3.61
C PHE A 217 -17.96 -16.87 -3.47
#